data_4ba9ca7ac4ebc07951e9ec8ead7d228f
#
_entry.id   4ba9ca7ac4ebc07951e9ec8ead7d228f
#
_cell.length_a   1.000
_cell.length_b   1.000
_cell.length_c   1.000
_cell.angle_alpha   90.00
_cell.angle_beta   90.00
_cell.angle_gamma   90.00
#
_symmetry.space_group_name_H-M   'P 1'
#
loop_
_entity.id
_entity.type
_entity.pdbx_description
1 polymer ?
#
loop_
_entity_poly.entity_id
_entity_poly.type
_entity_poly.pdbx_seq_one_letter_code
_entity_poly.pdbx_strand_id
1 'polypeptide(L)'
;MLADFGCRYVIVGHSERRQFHGESDIAVAEKAQRALAAGVTPIVCVGETLAEREAGQTEAVVRRQLAAVIHLNGRCISEVVVAYEPVWAIGTGRTATPAQAQEVHAALRAQLAAASAHAPAMRLLYGGSMNAANAAQLLAEQDIDGGLVGGASLKAPDFLSIIAAAQ
;
A
#
# COMPACT_ATOMS: atom_id res chain seq x y z
N MET A 1 -9.05 20.06 8.95
CA MET A 1 -8.91 19.19 10.16
C MET A 1 -7.57 18.46 10.18
N LEU A 2 -7.28 17.43 9.36
CA LEU A 2 -5.96 16.75 9.41
C LEU A 2 -4.78 17.70 9.13
N ALA A 3 -4.89 18.55 8.13
CA ALA A 3 -3.89 19.55 7.80
C ALA A 3 -3.64 20.55 8.96
N ASP A 4 -4.68 20.93 9.70
CA ASP A 4 -4.58 21.86 10.84
C ASP A 4 -3.74 21.30 11.99
N PHE A 5 -3.64 19.95 12.06
CA PHE A 5 -2.77 19.25 13.01
C PHE A 5 -1.40 18.91 12.43
N GLY A 6 -1.06 19.43 11.24
CA GLY A 6 0.22 19.18 10.61
C GLY A 6 0.40 17.76 10.05
N CYS A 7 -0.70 17.02 9.83
CA CYS A 7 -0.63 15.70 9.21
C CYS A 7 -0.12 15.82 7.77
N ARG A 8 0.97 15.10 7.46
CA ARG A 8 1.56 15.08 6.11
C ARG A 8 1.03 13.93 5.27
N TYR A 9 0.60 12.85 5.90
CA TYR A 9 0.11 11.63 5.25
C TYR A 9 -1.22 11.21 5.84
N VAL A 10 -2.05 10.54 5.02
CA VAL A 10 -3.29 9.90 5.46
C VAL A 10 -3.48 8.57 4.77
N ILE A 11 -3.78 7.51 5.53
CA ILE A 11 -4.08 6.19 4.98
C ILE A 11 -5.53 6.20 4.49
N VAL A 12 -5.75 5.74 3.25
CA VAL A 12 -7.09 5.60 2.65
C VAL A 12 -7.24 4.19 2.06
N GLY A 13 -8.44 3.62 2.14
CA GLY A 13 -8.74 2.32 1.58
C GLY A 13 -8.08 1.14 2.31
N HIS A 14 -7.65 1.32 3.57
CA HIS A 14 -7.15 0.21 4.40
C HIS A 14 -8.14 -0.96 4.40
N SER A 15 -7.62 -2.18 4.40
CA SER A 15 -8.42 -3.41 4.31
C SER A 15 -9.56 -3.47 5.32
N GLU A 16 -9.35 -3.05 6.56
CA GLU A 16 -10.40 -2.98 7.59
C GLU A 16 -11.54 -2.02 7.21
N ARG A 17 -11.22 -0.89 6.59
CA ARG A 17 -12.26 0.04 6.15
C ARG A 17 -13.08 -0.51 5.00
N ARG A 18 -12.43 -1.22 4.07
CA ARG A 18 -13.12 -1.93 2.99
C ARG A 18 -14.02 -3.03 3.56
N GLN A 19 -13.52 -3.81 4.51
CA GLN A 19 -14.22 -4.95 5.09
C GLN A 19 -15.35 -4.53 6.03
N PHE A 20 -15.10 -3.61 6.97
CA PHE A 20 -16.04 -3.29 8.04
C PHE A 20 -16.94 -2.10 7.73
N HIS A 21 -16.55 -1.24 6.80
CA HIS A 21 -17.31 -0.04 6.43
C HIS A 21 -17.76 -0.03 4.97
N GLY A 22 -17.48 -1.08 4.21
CA GLY A 22 -17.92 -1.19 2.82
C GLY A 22 -17.31 -0.12 1.89
N GLU A 23 -16.10 0.37 2.17
CA GLU A 23 -15.47 1.37 1.32
C GLU A 23 -15.20 0.81 -0.08
N SER A 24 -15.85 1.36 -1.08
CA SER A 24 -15.68 1.00 -2.49
C SER A 24 -14.39 1.60 -3.07
N ASP A 25 -13.96 1.09 -4.22
CA ASP A 25 -12.80 1.63 -4.96
C ASP A 25 -12.99 3.11 -5.31
N ILE A 26 -14.21 3.50 -5.64
CA ILE A 26 -14.58 4.90 -5.94
C ILE A 26 -14.46 5.76 -4.68
N ALA A 27 -14.99 5.30 -3.54
CA ALA A 27 -14.88 6.04 -2.29
C ALA A 27 -13.42 6.26 -1.85
N VAL A 28 -12.56 5.27 -2.07
CA VAL A 28 -11.12 5.39 -1.80
C VAL A 28 -10.46 6.40 -2.75
N ALA A 29 -10.79 6.36 -4.03
CA ALA A 29 -10.28 7.32 -5.01
C ALA A 29 -10.69 8.77 -4.69
N GLU A 30 -11.93 8.99 -4.28
CA GLU A 30 -12.43 10.30 -3.84
C GLU A 30 -11.71 10.79 -2.57
N LYS A 31 -11.46 9.89 -1.61
CA LYS A 31 -10.69 10.23 -0.40
C LYS A 31 -9.25 10.63 -0.73
N ALA A 32 -8.59 9.92 -1.65
CA ALA A 32 -7.27 10.28 -2.13
C ALA A 32 -7.29 11.67 -2.78
N GLN A 33 -8.26 11.96 -3.64
CA GLN A 33 -8.42 13.27 -4.28
C GLN A 33 -8.61 14.40 -3.24
N ARG A 34 -9.46 14.17 -2.24
CA ARG A 34 -9.69 15.15 -1.17
C ARG A 34 -8.45 15.39 -0.31
N ALA A 35 -7.66 14.35 -0.05
CA ALA A 35 -6.41 14.47 0.69
C ALA A 35 -5.40 15.33 -0.09
N LEU A 36 -5.19 15.04 -1.37
CA LEU A 36 -4.32 15.83 -2.26
C LEU A 36 -4.76 17.28 -2.33
N ALA A 37 -6.04 17.55 -2.50
CA ALA A 37 -6.59 18.90 -2.52
C ALA A 37 -6.37 19.67 -1.20
N ALA A 38 -6.21 18.95 -0.09
CA ALA A 38 -5.92 19.53 1.23
C ALA A 38 -4.40 19.60 1.53
N GLY A 39 -3.53 19.27 0.59
CA GLY A 39 -2.07 19.24 0.78
C GLY A 39 -1.58 18.10 1.67
N VAL A 40 -2.37 17.01 1.78
CA VAL A 40 -2.00 15.81 2.56
C VAL A 40 -1.79 14.66 1.59
N THR A 41 -0.63 14.02 1.65
CA THR A 41 -0.30 12.89 0.78
C THR A 41 -1.09 11.63 1.18
N PRO A 42 -1.94 11.07 0.30
CA PRO A 42 -2.62 9.82 0.59
C PRO A 42 -1.69 8.61 0.45
N ILE A 43 -1.77 7.69 1.40
CA ILE A 43 -1.25 6.32 1.29
C ILE A 43 -2.44 5.44 0.93
N VAL A 44 -2.51 5.05 -0.33
CA VAL A 44 -3.63 4.26 -0.88
C VAL A 44 -3.35 2.78 -0.68
N CYS A 45 -4.20 2.11 0.09
CA CYS A 45 -4.11 0.68 0.33
C CYS A 45 -4.88 -0.09 -0.74
N VAL A 46 -4.22 -1.08 -1.32
CA VAL A 46 -4.79 -2.05 -2.26
C VAL A 46 -4.38 -3.46 -1.85
N GLY A 47 -5.25 -4.44 -2.08
CA GLY A 47 -4.93 -5.82 -1.75
C GLY A 47 -6.12 -6.75 -1.88
N GLU A 48 -5.82 -8.02 -2.06
CA GLU A 48 -6.77 -9.10 -2.26
C GLU A 48 -7.06 -9.87 -0.97
N THR A 49 -8.25 -10.43 -0.90
CA THR A 49 -8.65 -11.40 0.12
C THR A 49 -8.04 -12.78 -0.15
N LEU A 50 -8.09 -13.69 0.84
CA LEU A 50 -7.64 -15.06 0.66
C LEU A 50 -8.41 -15.77 -0.47
N ALA A 51 -9.73 -15.60 -0.54
CA ALA A 51 -10.56 -16.21 -1.57
C ALA A 51 -10.18 -15.73 -2.98
N GLU A 52 -9.93 -14.44 -3.15
CA GLU A 52 -9.48 -13.87 -4.43
C GLU A 52 -8.10 -14.40 -4.82
N ARG A 53 -7.20 -14.55 -3.85
CA ARG A 53 -5.88 -15.14 -4.08
C ARG A 53 -5.95 -16.60 -4.50
N GLU A 54 -6.72 -17.40 -3.78
CA GLU A 54 -6.92 -18.83 -4.10
C GLU A 54 -7.60 -19.03 -5.46
N ALA A 55 -8.41 -18.05 -5.88
CA ALA A 55 -9.01 -18.01 -7.23
C ALA A 55 -8.05 -17.48 -8.31
N GLY A 56 -6.79 -17.14 -7.99
CA GLY A 56 -5.83 -16.60 -8.95
C GLY A 56 -6.14 -15.18 -9.41
N GLN A 57 -6.90 -14.41 -8.65
CA GLN A 57 -7.40 -13.07 -9.02
C GLN A 57 -6.56 -11.93 -8.42
N THR A 58 -5.45 -12.20 -7.75
CA THR A 58 -4.64 -11.18 -7.06
C THR A 58 -4.36 -9.97 -7.93
N GLU A 59 -3.77 -10.18 -9.10
CA GLU A 59 -3.40 -9.08 -10.01
C GLU A 59 -4.64 -8.31 -10.50
N ALA A 60 -5.70 -8.99 -10.86
CA ALA A 60 -6.94 -8.37 -11.31
C ALA A 60 -7.55 -7.46 -10.24
N VAL A 61 -7.54 -7.90 -8.98
CA VAL A 61 -8.09 -7.15 -7.84
C VAL A 61 -7.25 -5.90 -7.56
N VAL A 62 -5.94 -6.03 -7.39
CA VAL A 62 -5.07 -4.88 -7.06
C VAL A 62 -5.05 -3.85 -8.19
N ARG A 63 -5.04 -4.31 -9.45
CA ARG A 63 -5.12 -3.43 -10.62
C ARG A 63 -6.43 -2.69 -10.71
N ARG A 64 -7.56 -3.34 -10.45
CA ARG A 64 -8.88 -2.70 -10.42
C ARG A 64 -8.94 -1.61 -9.36
N GLN A 65 -8.48 -1.93 -8.13
CA GLN A 65 -8.47 -0.99 -7.01
C GLN A 65 -7.61 0.24 -7.31
N LEU A 66 -6.41 0.04 -7.83
CA LEU A 66 -5.50 1.14 -8.20
C LEU A 66 -6.02 1.93 -9.41
N ALA A 67 -6.65 1.28 -10.38
CA ALA A 67 -7.20 1.93 -11.58
C ALA A 67 -8.23 3.00 -11.23
N ALA A 68 -9.08 2.78 -10.23
CA ALA A 68 -10.05 3.78 -9.77
C ALA A 68 -9.36 5.06 -9.28
N VAL A 69 -8.25 4.90 -8.54
CA VAL A 69 -7.45 6.02 -8.03
C VAL A 69 -6.74 6.75 -9.17
N ILE A 70 -6.11 6.02 -10.10
CA ILE A 70 -5.45 6.59 -11.28
C ILE A 70 -6.46 7.39 -12.11
N HIS A 71 -7.62 6.80 -12.38
CA HIS A 71 -8.64 7.43 -13.23
C HIS A 71 -9.14 8.76 -12.64
N LEU A 72 -9.43 8.79 -11.36
CA LEU A 72 -10.00 9.97 -10.72
C LEU A 72 -8.95 11.07 -10.46
N ASN A 73 -7.70 10.69 -10.13
CA ASN A 73 -6.66 11.64 -9.75
C ASN A 73 -5.76 12.08 -10.91
N GLY A 74 -5.80 11.39 -12.05
CA GLY A 74 -5.12 11.80 -13.27
C GLY A 74 -3.64 12.13 -13.05
N ARG A 75 -3.21 13.37 -13.34
CA ARG A 75 -1.81 13.80 -13.20
C ARG A 75 -1.32 13.82 -11.76
N CYS A 76 -2.21 13.98 -10.78
CA CYS A 76 -1.84 14.00 -9.36
C CYS A 76 -1.53 12.62 -8.80
N ILE A 77 -1.65 11.56 -9.60
CA ILE A 77 -1.28 10.19 -9.17
C ILE A 77 0.19 10.12 -8.74
N SER A 78 1.07 10.93 -9.28
CA SER A 78 2.48 10.99 -8.89
C SER A 78 2.74 11.45 -7.45
N GLU A 79 1.74 12.05 -6.80
CA GLU A 79 1.81 12.54 -5.43
C GLU A 79 1.27 11.50 -4.41
N VAL A 80 0.86 10.34 -4.89
CA VAL A 80 0.27 9.27 -4.09
C VAL A 80 1.35 8.25 -3.69
N VAL A 81 1.27 7.75 -2.47
CA VAL A 81 1.97 6.54 -2.03
C VAL A 81 1.01 5.37 -2.12
N VAL A 82 1.45 4.23 -2.61
CA VAL A 82 0.62 3.01 -2.68
C VAL A 82 1.13 1.99 -1.67
N ALA A 83 0.22 1.33 -0.94
CA ALA A 83 0.55 0.25 -0.03
C ALA A 83 -0.17 -1.04 -0.47
N TYR A 84 0.59 -2.10 -0.70
CA TYR A 84 0.02 -3.42 -0.97
C TYR A 84 -0.25 -4.15 0.34
N GLU A 85 -1.50 -4.46 0.60
CA GLU A 85 -1.96 -5.19 1.77
C GLU A 85 -2.48 -6.58 1.35
N PRO A 86 -1.65 -7.65 1.41
CA PRO A 86 -2.21 -9.01 1.31
C PRO A 86 -3.13 -9.25 2.50
N VAL A 87 -4.46 -9.06 2.32
CA VAL A 87 -5.44 -9.06 3.43
C VAL A 87 -5.39 -10.35 4.23
N TRP A 88 -5.11 -11.46 3.56
CA TRP A 88 -4.94 -12.80 4.14
C TRP A 88 -3.70 -12.93 5.05
N ALA A 89 -2.77 -11.99 4.97
CA ALA A 89 -1.52 -11.96 5.75
C ALA A 89 -1.53 -10.86 6.84
N ILE A 90 -2.64 -10.15 7.06
CA ILE A 90 -2.75 -9.10 8.07
C ILE A 90 -3.31 -9.69 9.36
N GLY A 91 -2.52 -9.66 10.44
CA GLY A 91 -2.99 -10.11 11.77
C GLY A 91 -3.27 -11.61 11.91
N THR A 92 -2.96 -12.41 10.89
CA THR A 92 -3.27 -13.86 10.84
C THR A 92 -2.08 -14.74 11.25
N GLY A 93 -0.90 -14.16 11.45
CA GLY A 93 0.36 -14.89 11.62
C GLY A 93 0.93 -15.47 10.32
N ARG A 94 0.22 -15.32 9.18
CA ARG A 94 0.74 -15.65 7.84
C ARG A 94 1.50 -14.45 7.30
N THR A 95 2.51 -14.69 6.47
CA THR A 95 3.25 -13.66 5.75
C THR A 95 3.31 -14.04 4.28
N ALA A 96 3.23 -13.04 3.39
CA ALA A 96 3.60 -13.28 2.01
C ALA A 96 5.11 -13.55 1.94
N THR A 97 5.53 -14.43 1.06
CA THR A 97 6.97 -14.57 0.76
C THR A 97 7.46 -13.30 0.04
N PRO A 98 8.76 -12.95 0.13
CA PRO A 98 9.31 -11.82 -0.62
C PRO A 98 8.96 -11.89 -2.11
N ALA A 99 9.12 -13.04 -2.74
CA ALA A 99 8.79 -13.24 -4.15
C ALA A 99 7.30 -12.98 -4.46
N GLN A 100 6.38 -13.42 -3.59
CA GLN A 100 4.95 -13.14 -3.75
C GLN A 100 4.63 -11.66 -3.62
N ALA A 101 5.27 -10.98 -2.68
CA ALA A 101 5.11 -9.54 -2.52
C ALA A 101 5.69 -8.78 -3.73
N GLN A 102 6.89 -9.17 -4.18
CA GLN A 102 7.55 -8.60 -5.35
C GLN A 102 6.70 -8.72 -6.62
N GLU A 103 6.10 -9.88 -6.88
CA GLU A 103 5.23 -10.08 -8.05
C GLU A 103 4.09 -9.04 -8.10
N VAL A 104 3.42 -8.81 -6.99
CA VAL A 104 2.34 -7.83 -6.92
C VAL A 104 2.86 -6.39 -7.02
N HIS A 105 3.97 -6.08 -6.35
CA HIS A 105 4.61 -4.77 -6.44
C HIS A 105 5.04 -4.45 -7.86
N ALA A 106 5.64 -5.40 -8.59
CA ALA A 106 6.00 -5.23 -9.99
C ALA A 106 4.78 -4.93 -10.89
N ALA A 107 3.66 -5.64 -10.66
CA ALA A 107 2.41 -5.38 -11.39
C ALA A 107 1.84 -3.98 -11.12
N LEU A 108 1.88 -3.52 -9.86
CA LEU A 108 1.47 -2.16 -9.47
C LEU A 108 2.41 -1.11 -10.06
N ARG A 109 3.73 -1.33 -10.02
CA ARG A 109 4.73 -0.46 -10.63
C ARG A 109 4.51 -0.29 -12.13
N ALA A 110 4.28 -1.40 -12.83
CA ALA A 110 3.99 -1.39 -14.27
C ALA A 110 2.72 -0.60 -14.59
N GLN A 111 1.66 -0.74 -13.78
CA GLN A 111 0.42 0.02 -13.95
C GLN A 111 0.63 1.51 -13.72
N LEU A 112 1.40 1.91 -12.71
CA LEU A 112 1.75 3.30 -12.46
C LEU A 112 2.62 3.88 -13.57
N ALA A 113 3.57 3.10 -14.12
CA ALA A 113 4.41 3.51 -15.22
C ALA A 113 3.60 3.81 -16.49
N ALA A 114 2.53 3.06 -16.73
CA ALA A 114 1.62 3.34 -17.83
C ALA A 114 0.78 4.63 -17.62
N ALA A 115 0.61 5.04 -16.36
CA ALA A 115 -0.20 6.21 -15.99
C ALA A 115 0.62 7.49 -15.78
N SER A 116 1.90 7.39 -15.43
CA SER A 116 2.75 8.52 -15.08
C SER A 116 4.23 8.28 -15.39
N ALA A 117 4.86 9.24 -16.02
CA ALA A 117 6.32 9.24 -16.21
C ALA A 117 7.11 9.34 -14.89
N HIS A 118 6.46 9.71 -13.79
CA HIS A 118 7.07 9.81 -12.47
C HIS A 118 6.98 8.51 -11.65
N ALA A 119 6.42 7.44 -12.22
CA ALA A 119 6.26 6.14 -11.54
C ALA A 119 7.54 5.59 -10.89
N PRO A 120 8.75 5.77 -11.46
CA PRO A 120 9.98 5.31 -10.79
C PRO A 120 10.26 6.00 -9.44
N ALA A 121 9.75 7.23 -9.24
CA ALA A 121 9.91 7.97 -7.99
C ALA A 121 8.74 7.75 -7.00
N MET A 122 7.66 7.10 -7.42
CA MET A 122 6.51 6.81 -6.56
C MET A 122 6.82 5.64 -5.62
N ARG A 123 6.48 5.80 -4.36
CA ARG A 123 6.76 4.77 -3.34
C ARG A 123 5.67 3.71 -3.30
N LEU A 124 6.09 2.46 -3.35
CA LEU A 124 5.26 1.28 -3.15
C LEU A 124 5.65 0.62 -1.83
N LEU A 125 4.74 0.58 -0.87
CA LEU A 125 4.96 0.04 0.45
C LEU A 125 4.37 -1.37 0.56
N TYR A 126 5.06 -2.27 1.25
CA TYR A 126 4.47 -3.53 1.68
C TYR A 126 3.70 -3.32 2.99
N GLY A 127 2.41 -3.61 2.97
CA GLY A 127 1.47 -3.42 4.09
C GLY A 127 1.00 -4.73 4.74
N GLY A 128 1.59 -5.88 4.42
CA GLY A 128 1.35 -7.13 5.13
C GLY A 128 2.12 -7.21 6.44
N SER A 129 2.13 -8.38 7.06
CA SER A 129 2.89 -8.62 8.30
C SER A 129 4.39 -8.45 8.08
N MET A 130 4.90 -7.26 8.41
CA MET A 130 6.33 -6.95 8.44
C MET A 130 6.82 -6.93 9.90
N ASN A 131 7.99 -7.52 10.14
CA ASN A 131 8.62 -7.58 11.45
C ASN A 131 10.16 -7.58 11.30
N ALA A 132 10.89 -7.52 12.41
CA ALA A 132 12.35 -7.49 12.40
C ALA A 132 13.01 -8.68 11.68
N ALA A 133 12.36 -9.85 11.66
CA ALA A 133 12.94 -11.06 11.07
C ALA A 133 12.79 -11.11 9.53
N ASN A 134 11.74 -10.50 8.97
CA ASN A 134 11.47 -10.57 7.52
C ASN A 134 11.68 -9.24 6.77
N ALA A 135 11.86 -8.13 7.49
CA ALA A 135 11.98 -6.81 6.88
C ALA A 135 13.12 -6.73 5.86
N ALA A 136 14.31 -7.22 6.19
CA ALA A 136 15.48 -7.17 5.31
C ALA A 136 15.23 -7.92 3.99
N GLN A 137 14.56 -9.07 4.02
CA GLN A 137 14.27 -9.85 2.83
C GLN A 137 13.21 -9.19 1.94
N LEU A 138 12.17 -8.62 2.57
CA LEU A 138 11.13 -7.90 1.84
C LEU A 138 11.66 -6.60 1.21
N LEU A 139 12.46 -5.84 1.95
CA LEU A 139 13.01 -4.57 1.50
C LEU A 139 14.19 -4.70 0.52
N ALA A 140 14.73 -5.92 0.35
CA ALA A 140 15.71 -6.21 -0.68
C ALA A 140 15.07 -6.45 -2.07
N GLU A 141 13.75 -6.58 -2.14
CA GLU A 141 13.05 -6.76 -3.41
C GLU A 141 13.00 -5.45 -4.21
N GLN A 142 13.06 -5.59 -5.54
CA GLN A 142 13.27 -4.46 -6.47
C GLN A 142 12.17 -3.38 -6.40
N ASP A 143 10.92 -3.78 -6.22
CA ASP A 143 9.77 -2.88 -6.29
C ASP A 143 9.14 -2.58 -4.91
N ILE A 144 9.78 -2.99 -3.82
CA ILE A 144 9.33 -2.72 -2.45
C ILE A 144 10.17 -1.58 -1.86
N ASP A 145 9.62 -0.37 -1.84
CA ASP A 145 10.33 0.85 -1.41
C ASP A 145 10.26 1.11 0.10
N GLY A 146 9.53 0.28 0.84
CA GLY A 146 9.33 0.45 2.28
C GLY A 146 8.20 -0.38 2.84
N GLY A 147 7.83 -0.13 4.09
CA GLY A 147 6.76 -0.84 4.78
C GLY A 147 5.71 0.08 5.39
N LEU A 148 4.45 -0.35 5.37
CA LEU A 148 3.38 0.21 6.18
C LEU A 148 3.20 -0.71 7.38
N VAL A 149 3.78 -0.31 8.54
CA VAL A 149 3.96 -1.18 9.70
C VAL A 149 2.90 -0.92 10.76
N GLY A 150 2.13 -1.96 11.12
CA GLY A 150 1.14 -1.92 12.19
C GLY A 150 1.72 -2.34 13.55
N GLY A 151 1.30 -3.50 14.06
CA GLY A 151 1.61 -3.97 15.42
C GLY A 151 3.10 -4.00 15.79
N ALA A 152 4.00 -4.29 14.85
CA ALA A 152 5.44 -4.27 15.12
C ALA A 152 5.98 -2.87 15.45
N SER A 153 5.28 -1.79 15.07
CA SER A 153 5.66 -0.42 15.43
C SER A 153 5.44 -0.08 16.90
N LEU A 154 4.68 -0.90 17.63
CA LEU A 154 4.40 -0.70 19.06
C LEU A 154 5.57 -1.12 19.96
N LYS A 155 6.56 -1.83 19.42
CA LYS A 155 7.77 -2.25 20.13
C LYS A 155 8.97 -1.58 19.53
N ALA A 156 9.56 -0.62 20.24
CA ALA A 156 10.67 0.18 19.75
C ALA A 156 11.85 -0.64 19.21
N PRO A 157 12.33 -1.72 19.84
CA PRO A 157 13.42 -2.54 19.28
C PRO A 157 13.05 -3.17 17.93
N ASP A 158 11.84 -3.70 17.79
CA ASP A 158 11.38 -4.34 16.56
C ASP A 158 11.26 -3.29 15.44
N PHE A 159 10.70 -2.12 15.76
CA PHE A 159 10.52 -1.05 14.78
C PHE A 159 11.85 -0.45 14.32
N LEU A 160 12.80 -0.25 15.25
CA LEU A 160 14.16 0.22 14.91
C LEU A 160 14.88 -0.78 14.01
N SER A 161 14.71 -2.09 14.24
CA SER A 161 15.27 -3.13 13.37
C SER A 161 14.69 -3.08 11.95
N ILE A 162 13.37 -2.82 11.81
CA ILE A 162 12.72 -2.64 10.51
C ILE A 162 13.27 -1.39 9.81
N ILE A 163 13.43 -0.27 10.54
CA ILE A 163 13.98 0.98 9.98
C ILE A 163 15.44 0.77 9.51
N ALA A 164 16.26 0.05 10.29
CA ALA A 164 17.63 -0.25 9.90
C ALA A 164 17.73 -1.12 8.65
N ALA A 165 16.74 -1.98 8.41
CA ALA A 165 16.67 -2.82 7.21
C ALA A 165 16.24 -2.03 5.95
N ALA A 166 15.70 -0.83 6.10
CA ALA A 166 15.25 0.04 5.00
C ALA A 166 16.34 1.03 4.51
N GLN A 167 17.53 0.96 5.08
CA GLN A 167 18.71 1.75 4.70
C GLN A 167 19.59 0.96 3.77
#